data_ec1e08f9bc1c00b48c13fcacafee1c3f
#
_entry.id   ec1e08f9bc1c00b48c13fcacafee1c3f
#
_cell.length_a   1.000
_cell.length_b   1.000
_cell.length_c   1.000
_cell.angle_alpha   90.00
_cell.angle_beta   90.00
_cell.angle_gamma   90.00
#
_symmetry.space_group_name_H-M   'P 1'
#
loop_
_entity.id
_entity.type
_entity.pdbx_description
1 polymer ?
#
loop_
_entity_poly.entity_id
_entity_poly.type
_entity_poly.pdbx_seq_one_letter_code
_entity_poly.pdbx_strand_id
1 'polypeptide(L)'
;MRVLITGMSGAGKSALVQELRRRGLRAFDADEDGFSEPRTDGRWGWRTDRVAALLGEQGDGHLFFAGCSEEQATLPFDYRVLLTAPVEVLLERLRTRTSNRYGQSPAEQAQVLADLAEVEPLLRRSADLVLETTEPPERVADVVLRRLAER
;
A
#
# COMPACT_ATOMS: atom_id res chain seq x y z
N MET A 1 -15.56 -6.72 0.99
CA MET A 1 -14.73 -6.60 -0.23
C MET A 1 -13.25 -6.79 0.10
N ARG A 2 -12.51 -7.28 -0.85
CA ARG A 2 -11.06 -7.42 -0.78
C ARG A 2 -10.45 -6.14 -1.33
N VAL A 3 -9.87 -5.33 -0.45
CA VAL A 3 -9.41 -3.98 -0.78
C VAL A 3 -7.89 -3.93 -0.80
N LEU A 4 -7.33 -3.54 -1.93
CA LEU A 4 -5.90 -3.28 -2.05
C LEU A 4 -5.62 -1.83 -1.70
N ILE A 5 -4.62 -1.63 -0.84
CA ILE A 5 -4.07 -0.30 -0.54
C ILE A 5 -2.66 -0.29 -1.12
N THR A 6 -2.44 0.52 -2.12
CA THR A 6 -1.15 0.54 -2.83
C THR A 6 -0.59 1.97 -2.93
N GLY A 7 0.64 2.09 -3.34
CA GLY A 7 1.33 3.37 -3.47
C GLY A 7 2.83 3.21 -3.28
N MET A 8 3.56 4.28 -3.55
CA MET A 8 5.02 4.26 -3.43
C MET A 8 5.46 4.27 -1.96
N SER A 9 6.74 3.98 -1.74
CA SER A 9 7.33 4.06 -0.41
C SER A 9 7.10 5.45 0.19
N GLY A 10 6.67 5.50 1.44
CA GLY A 10 6.38 6.75 2.12
C GLY A 10 4.99 7.30 1.88
N ALA A 11 4.15 6.65 1.08
CA ALA A 11 2.79 7.13 0.78
C ALA A 11 1.80 6.97 1.94
N GLY A 12 2.17 6.26 3.02
CA GLY A 12 1.31 6.13 4.20
C GLY A 12 0.54 4.84 4.31
N LYS A 13 0.93 3.81 3.55
CA LYS A 13 0.24 2.50 3.57
C LYS A 13 0.22 1.86 4.96
N SER A 14 1.39 1.77 5.61
CA SER A 14 1.50 1.13 6.92
C SER A 14 0.72 1.89 8.00
N ALA A 15 0.74 3.21 7.95
CA ALA A 15 -0.02 4.03 8.89
C ALA A 15 -1.53 3.80 8.74
N LEU A 16 -2.00 3.68 7.50
CA LEU A 16 -3.41 3.38 7.25
C LEU A 16 -3.79 1.99 7.75
N VAL A 17 -2.93 0.99 7.52
CA VAL A 17 -3.17 -0.37 8.02
C VAL A 17 -3.30 -0.36 9.54
N GLN A 18 -2.41 0.34 10.25
CA GLN A 18 -2.48 0.43 11.71
C GLN A 18 -3.77 1.09 12.18
N GLU A 19 -4.21 2.13 11.50
CA GLU A 19 -5.46 2.81 11.85
C GLU A 19 -6.68 1.90 11.62
N LEU A 20 -6.70 1.17 10.52
CA LEU A 20 -7.78 0.21 10.23
C LEU A 20 -7.81 -0.90 11.30
N ARG A 21 -6.65 -1.40 11.71
CA ARG A 21 -6.55 -2.40 12.78
C ARG A 21 -7.05 -1.84 14.10
N ARG A 22 -6.71 -0.60 14.41
CA ARG A 22 -7.18 0.07 15.63
C ARG A 22 -8.71 0.14 15.68
N ARG A 23 -9.35 0.21 14.54
CA ARG A 23 -10.82 0.22 14.42
C ARG A 23 -11.44 -1.18 14.41
N GLY A 24 -10.62 -2.23 14.61
CA GLY A 24 -11.10 -3.60 14.63
C GLY A 24 -11.29 -4.24 13.27
N LEU A 25 -10.77 -3.62 12.20
CA LEU A 25 -10.88 -4.14 10.85
C LEU A 25 -9.72 -5.08 10.52
N ARG A 26 -9.98 -6.04 9.60
CA ARG A 26 -8.95 -6.96 9.14
C ARG A 26 -8.08 -6.25 8.11
N ALA A 27 -6.84 -5.95 8.49
CA ALA A 27 -5.91 -5.24 7.64
C ALA A 27 -4.51 -5.85 7.78
N PHE A 28 -3.83 -6.04 6.66
CA PHE A 28 -2.54 -6.70 6.57
C PHE A 28 -1.57 -5.86 5.74
N ASP A 29 -0.30 -5.90 6.12
CA ASP A 29 0.78 -5.22 5.41
C ASP A 29 1.69 -6.29 4.79
N ALA A 30 1.93 -6.18 3.49
CA ALA A 30 2.71 -7.18 2.76
C ALA A 30 4.11 -7.41 3.36
N ASP A 31 4.77 -6.32 3.76
CA ASP A 31 6.13 -6.40 4.26
C ASP A 31 6.19 -6.79 5.73
N GLU A 32 5.35 -6.19 6.57
CA GLU A 32 5.37 -6.44 8.01
C GLU A 32 4.76 -7.78 8.41
N ASP A 33 3.83 -8.29 7.62
CA ASP A 33 3.08 -9.52 7.97
C ASP A 33 3.57 -10.76 7.22
N GLY A 34 4.74 -10.69 6.56
CA GLY A 34 5.40 -11.86 5.99
C GLY A 34 4.85 -12.32 4.64
N PHE A 35 4.25 -11.43 3.86
CA PHE A 35 3.76 -11.75 2.52
C PHE A 35 4.75 -11.38 1.41
N SER A 36 5.90 -10.81 1.76
CA SER A 36 6.94 -10.44 0.80
C SER A 36 8.12 -11.40 0.88
N GLU A 37 8.79 -11.59 -0.25
CA GLU A 37 10.00 -12.41 -0.33
C GLU A 37 10.98 -11.80 -1.34
N PRO A 38 12.30 -12.01 -1.14
CA PRO A 38 13.28 -11.57 -2.12
C PRO A 38 13.19 -12.42 -3.40
N ARG A 39 13.34 -11.76 -4.55
CA ARG A 39 13.41 -12.42 -5.85
C ARG A 39 14.87 -12.64 -6.25
N THR A 40 15.08 -13.47 -7.26
CA THR A 40 16.41 -13.79 -7.76
C THR A 40 17.13 -12.59 -8.39
N ASP A 41 16.38 -11.60 -8.85
CA ASP A 41 16.92 -10.36 -9.41
C ASP A 41 17.22 -9.29 -8.36
N GLY A 42 17.12 -9.62 -7.07
CA GLY A 42 17.37 -8.69 -5.97
C GLY A 42 16.18 -7.82 -5.59
N ARG A 43 15.10 -7.90 -6.32
CA ARG A 43 13.87 -7.18 -5.98
C ARG A 43 13.03 -7.98 -4.99
N TRP A 44 12.07 -7.29 -4.37
CA TRP A 44 11.10 -7.93 -3.49
C TRP A 44 9.78 -8.12 -4.24
N GLY A 45 9.18 -9.27 -4.03
CA GLY A 45 7.87 -9.58 -4.58
C GLY A 45 6.97 -10.18 -3.51
N TRP A 46 5.73 -10.45 -3.85
CA TRP A 46 4.78 -11.05 -2.92
C TRP A 46 4.81 -12.57 -3.01
N ARG A 47 4.54 -13.21 -1.88
CA ARG A 47 4.23 -14.64 -1.81
C ARG A 47 2.79 -14.80 -2.28
N THR A 48 2.60 -14.90 -3.59
CA THR A 48 1.26 -14.83 -4.22
C THR A 48 0.33 -15.93 -3.76
N ASP A 49 0.86 -17.12 -3.44
CA ASP A 49 0.08 -18.22 -2.87
C ASP A 49 -0.49 -17.87 -1.50
N ARG A 50 0.29 -17.22 -0.65
CA ARG A 50 -0.15 -16.77 0.67
C ARG A 50 -1.15 -15.63 0.58
N VAL A 51 -0.91 -14.68 -0.31
CA VAL A 51 -1.83 -13.56 -0.51
C VAL A 51 -3.17 -14.09 -1.05
N ALA A 52 -3.13 -14.96 -2.05
CA ALA A 52 -4.34 -15.57 -2.60
C ALA A 52 -5.12 -16.35 -1.54
N ALA A 53 -4.42 -17.10 -0.69
CA ALA A 53 -5.06 -17.84 0.40
C ALA A 53 -5.74 -16.88 1.39
N LEU A 54 -5.07 -15.78 1.76
CA LEU A 54 -5.64 -14.76 2.64
C LEU A 54 -6.89 -14.14 2.02
N LEU A 55 -6.84 -13.77 0.75
CA LEU A 55 -7.98 -13.19 0.06
C LEU A 55 -9.13 -14.18 -0.07
N GLY A 56 -8.81 -15.47 -0.17
CA GLY A 56 -9.82 -16.54 -0.18
C GLY A 56 -10.52 -16.75 1.15
N GLU A 57 -9.93 -16.33 2.25
CA GLU A 57 -10.52 -16.40 3.58
C GLU A 57 -11.49 -15.26 3.87
N GLN A 58 -11.66 -14.33 2.94
CA GLN A 58 -12.53 -13.19 3.12
C GLN A 58 -13.97 -13.64 3.33
N GLY A 59 -14.52 -13.29 4.48
CA GLY A 59 -15.90 -13.57 4.84
C GLY A 59 -16.76 -12.31 4.65
N ASP A 60 -17.67 -12.09 5.58
CA ASP A 60 -18.47 -10.87 5.59
C ASP A 60 -17.58 -9.68 5.97
N GLY A 61 -17.89 -8.50 5.41
CA GLY A 61 -17.15 -7.28 5.66
C GLY A 61 -15.97 -7.10 4.72
N HIS A 62 -15.02 -6.27 5.15
CA HIS A 62 -13.89 -5.89 4.32
C HIS A 62 -12.59 -6.50 4.83
N LEU A 63 -11.72 -6.87 3.88
CA LEU A 63 -10.35 -7.28 4.14
C LEU A 63 -9.45 -6.29 3.41
N PHE A 64 -8.49 -5.70 4.12
CA PHE A 64 -7.54 -4.74 3.56
C PHE A 64 -6.16 -5.35 3.46
N PHE A 65 -5.52 -5.18 2.31
CA PHE A 65 -4.16 -5.66 2.09
C PHE A 65 -3.33 -4.53 1.49
N ALA A 66 -2.24 -4.16 2.15
CA ALA A 66 -1.41 -3.03 1.74
C ALA A 66 -0.07 -3.48 1.21
N GLY A 67 0.34 -2.92 0.09
CA GLY A 67 1.65 -3.17 -0.50
C GLY A 67 1.70 -2.69 -1.94
N CYS A 68 2.87 -2.85 -2.54
CA CYS A 68 3.07 -2.54 -3.95
C CYS A 68 3.98 -3.58 -4.57
N SER A 69 3.49 -4.30 -5.56
CA SER A 69 4.24 -5.32 -6.28
C SER A 69 3.63 -5.51 -7.67
N GLU A 70 4.44 -6.00 -8.60
CA GLU A 70 3.97 -6.30 -9.95
C GLU A 70 2.85 -7.35 -9.94
N GLU A 71 2.85 -8.26 -8.96
CA GLU A 71 1.88 -9.34 -8.86
C GLU A 71 0.48 -8.88 -8.47
N GLN A 72 0.33 -7.64 -7.98
CA GLN A 72 -0.99 -7.17 -7.51
C GLN A 72 -2.07 -7.17 -8.59
N ALA A 73 -1.69 -7.01 -9.84
CA ALA A 73 -2.64 -7.01 -10.95
C ALA A 73 -3.27 -8.38 -11.21
N THR A 74 -2.62 -9.45 -10.78
CA THR A 74 -3.07 -10.83 -11.00
C THR A 74 -3.92 -11.39 -9.85
N LEU A 75 -4.05 -10.65 -8.76
CA LEU A 75 -4.77 -11.09 -7.56
C LEU A 75 -6.20 -10.54 -7.54
N PRO A 76 -7.13 -11.27 -6.90
CA PRO A 76 -8.56 -10.95 -6.97
C PRO A 76 -8.99 -9.86 -5.98
N PHE A 77 -8.47 -8.66 -6.14
CA PHE A 77 -8.94 -7.51 -5.38
C PHE A 77 -10.21 -6.94 -6.00
N ASP A 78 -11.16 -6.58 -5.15
CA ASP A 78 -12.44 -6.02 -5.57
C ASP A 78 -12.40 -4.50 -5.70
N TYR A 79 -11.52 -3.85 -4.95
CA TYR A 79 -11.39 -2.41 -4.92
C TYR A 79 -9.93 -2.02 -4.68
N ARG A 80 -9.44 -1.05 -5.45
CA ARG A 80 -8.04 -0.63 -5.39
C ARG A 80 -7.95 0.83 -4.99
N VAL A 81 -7.25 1.08 -3.86
CA VAL A 81 -6.99 2.43 -3.35
C VAL A 81 -5.53 2.76 -3.56
N LEU A 82 -5.26 3.84 -4.28
CA LEU A 82 -3.92 4.37 -4.45
C LEU A 82 -3.70 5.52 -3.48
N LEU A 83 -2.69 5.40 -2.63
CA LEU A 83 -2.25 6.49 -1.76
C LEU A 83 -1.10 7.22 -2.44
N THR A 84 -1.20 8.55 -2.50
CA THR A 84 -0.17 9.41 -3.08
C THR A 84 0.19 10.52 -2.10
N ALA A 85 1.33 11.17 -2.34
CA ALA A 85 1.72 12.39 -1.64
C ALA A 85 2.69 13.17 -2.53
N PRO A 86 2.82 14.49 -2.34
CA PRO A 86 3.83 15.26 -3.06
C PRO A 86 5.22 14.67 -2.82
N VAL A 87 6.08 14.74 -3.84
CA VAL A 87 7.40 14.09 -3.78
C VAL A 87 8.23 14.55 -2.59
N GLU A 88 8.18 15.84 -2.25
CA GLU A 88 8.90 16.38 -1.09
C GLU A 88 8.39 15.80 0.23
N VAL A 89 7.10 15.51 0.31
CA VAL A 89 6.50 14.86 1.49
C VAL A 89 6.96 13.41 1.58
N LEU A 90 6.98 12.69 0.45
CA LEU A 90 7.47 11.31 0.40
C LEU A 90 8.92 11.23 0.86
N LEU A 91 9.78 12.08 0.32
CA LEU A 91 11.20 12.10 0.68
C LEU A 91 11.42 12.43 2.14
N GLU A 92 10.67 13.40 2.69
CA GLU A 92 10.76 13.77 4.10
C GLU A 92 10.34 12.60 5.00
N ARG A 93 9.25 11.92 4.68
CA ARG A 93 8.80 10.75 5.44
C ARG A 93 9.85 9.63 5.42
N LEU A 94 10.48 9.39 4.27
CA LEU A 94 11.52 8.37 4.15
C LEU A 94 12.76 8.72 4.98
N ARG A 95 13.15 9.99 5.01
CA ARG A 95 14.32 10.44 5.79
C ARG A 95 14.10 10.32 7.29
N THR A 96 12.89 10.57 7.76
CA THR A 96 12.60 10.69 9.19
C THR A 96 12.04 9.44 9.84
N ARG A 97 11.54 8.46 9.04
CA ARG A 97 10.97 7.25 9.61
C ARG A 97 12.04 6.37 10.24
N THR A 98 11.68 5.68 11.32
CA THR A 98 12.57 4.78 12.06
C THR A 98 12.26 3.30 11.87
N SER A 99 11.04 2.99 11.44
CA SER A 99 10.57 1.60 11.28
C SER A 99 11.15 0.89 10.06
N ASN A 100 11.56 1.65 9.05
CA ASN A 100 12.13 1.12 7.81
C ASN A 100 13.09 2.17 7.24
N ARG A 101 14.36 1.78 7.06
CA ARG A 101 15.40 2.72 6.61
C ARG A 101 15.52 2.87 5.10
N TYR A 102 14.73 2.13 4.33
CA TYR A 102 14.76 2.26 2.88
C TYR A 102 14.40 3.69 2.45
N GLY A 103 15.14 4.24 1.50
CA GLY A 103 14.91 5.58 0.99
C GLY A 103 15.67 6.69 1.72
N GLN A 104 16.55 6.34 2.67
CA GLN A 104 17.34 7.31 3.43
C GLN A 104 18.67 7.66 2.76
N SER A 105 19.22 6.76 1.95
CA SER A 105 20.45 7.03 1.19
C SER A 105 20.15 7.79 -0.09
N PRO A 106 21.12 8.58 -0.64
CA PRO A 106 20.94 9.24 -1.92
C PRO A 106 20.58 8.29 -3.06
N ALA A 107 21.20 7.11 -3.10
CA ALA A 107 20.91 6.10 -4.12
C ALA A 107 19.48 5.57 -4.02
N GLU A 108 19.02 5.32 -2.80
CA GLU A 108 17.65 4.85 -2.57
C GLU A 108 16.63 5.94 -2.88
N GLN A 109 16.93 7.20 -2.56
CA GLN A 109 16.05 8.32 -2.91
C GLN A 109 15.93 8.49 -4.42
N ALA A 110 17.03 8.31 -5.16
CA ALA A 110 16.99 8.33 -6.62
C ALA A 110 16.12 7.19 -7.16
N GLN A 111 16.17 6.01 -6.55
CA GLN A 111 15.31 4.88 -6.93
C GLN A 111 13.83 5.19 -6.65
N VAL A 112 13.53 5.81 -5.51
CA VAL A 112 12.16 6.21 -5.18
C VAL A 112 11.62 7.19 -6.23
N LEU A 113 12.43 8.16 -6.65
CA LEU A 113 12.01 9.12 -7.68
C LEU A 113 11.77 8.44 -9.04
N ALA A 114 12.63 7.50 -9.42
CA ALA A 114 12.47 6.73 -10.65
C ALA A 114 11.19 5.89 -10.61
N ASP A 115 10.94 5.20 -9.49
CA ASP A 115 9.74 4.39 -9.30
C ASP A 115 8.48 5.26 -9.34
N LEU A 116 8.52 6.43 -8.73
CA LEU A 116 7.40 7.37 -8.75
C LEU A 116 7.06 7.76 -10.19
N ALA A 117 8.07 8.05 -11.01
CA ALA A 117 7.87 8.44 -12.40
C ALA A 117 7.37 7.30 -13.28
N GLU A 118 7.82 6.07 -13.03
CA GLU A 118 7.51 4.91 -13.89
C GLU A 118 6.30 4.12 -13.43
N VAL A 119 6.13 3.95 -12.13
CA VAL A 119 5.15 3.02 -11.56
C VAL A 119 3.85 3.71 -11.18
N GLU A 120 3.90 4.90 -10.58
CA GLU A 120 2.67 5.56 -10.12
C GLU A 120 1.64 5.80 -11.24
N PRO A 121 2.04 6.20 -12.48
CA PRO A 121 1.05 6.33 -13.55
C PRO A 121 0.30 5.02 -13.85
N LEU A 122 0.97 3.89 -13.72
CA LEU A 122 0.33 2.57 -13.91
C LEU A 122 -0.66 2.28 -12.79
N LEU A 123 -0.29 2.59 -11.56
CA LEU A 123 -1.17 2.42 -10.40
C LEU A 123 -2.42 3.29 -10.51
N ARG A 124 -2.27 4.52 -10.99
CA ARG A 124 -3.41 5.43 -11.20
C ARG A 124 -4.41 4.88 -12.19
N ARG A 125 -3.95 4.21 -13.23
CA ARG A 125 -4.84 3.63 -14.26
C ARG A 125 -5.73 2.52 -13.71
N SER A 126 -5.23 1.76 -12.75
CA SER A 126 -5.97 0.63 -12.18
C SER A 126 -6.70 0.98 -10.87
N ALA A 127 -6.50 2.18 -10.33
CA ALA A 127 -7.08 2.57 -9.05
C ALA A 127 -8.56 2.92 -9.20
N ASP A 128 -9.36 2.45 -8.24
CA ASP A 128 -10.75 2.85 -8.09
C ASP A 128 -10.87 4.15 -7.29
N LEU A 129 -9.89 4.42 -6.43
CA LEU A 129 -9.84 5.62 -5.60
C LEU A 129 -8.38 6.06 -5.47
N VAL A 130 -8.14 7.35 -5.67
CA VAL A 130 -6.82 7.95 -5.46
C VAL A 130 -6.94 8.97 -4.33
N LEU A 131 -6.12 8.80 -3.29
CA LEU A 131 -6.14 9.68 -2.11
C LEU A 131 -4.75 10.26 -1.87
N GLU A 132 -4.70 11.57 -1.65
CA GLU A 132 -3.50 12.23 -1.20
C GLU A 132 -3.40 12.14 0.32
N THR A 133 -2.28 11.65 0.85
CA THR A 133 -2.11 11.35 2.28
C THR A 133 -1.38 12.46 3.04
N THR A 134 -1.70 13.71 2.78
CA THR A 134 -1.23 14.83 3.59
C THR A 134 -2.04 15.00 4.87
N GLU A 135 -3.24 14.40 4.91
CA GLU A 135 -4.08 14.34 6.10
C GLU A 135 -3.68 13.20 7.02
N PRO A 136 -4.04 13.24 8.32
CA PRO A 136 -3.76 12.14 9.26
C PRO A 136 -4.39 10.82 8.82
N PRO A 137 -3.82 9.67 9.25
CA PRO A 137 -4.35 8.35 8.90
C PRO A 137 -5.83 8.16 9.26
N GLU A 138 -6.29 8.78 10.35
CA GLU A 138 -7.70 8.72 10.76
C GLU A 138 -8.63 9.28 9.69
N ARG A 139 -8.23 10.38 9.07
CA ARG A 139 -9.04 10.99 8.00
C ARG A 139 -8.96 10.20 6.71
N VAL A 140 -7.80 9.65 6.41
CA VAL A 140 -7.64 8.78 5.23
C VAL A 140 -8.54 7.55 5.38
N ALA A 141 -8.54 6.93 6.55
CA ALA A 141 -9.40 5.79 6.85
C ALA A 141 -10.89 6.16 6.71
N ASP A 142 -11.29 7.33 7.22
CA ASP A 142 -12.67 7.81 7.10
C ASP A 142 -13.11 7.89 5.64
N VAL A 143 -12.26 8.43 4.77
CA VAL A 143 -12.59 8.56 3.34
C VAL A 143 -12.69 7.19 2.68
N VAL A 144 -11.74 6.30 2.94
CA VAL A 144 -11.77 4.95 2.37
C VAL A 144 -13.04 4.21 2.78
N LEU A 145 -13.37 4.20 4.07
CA LEU A 145 -14.54 3.49 4.58
C LEU A 145 -15.84 4.08 4.05
N ARG A 146 -15.91 5.40 3.92
CA ARG A 146 -17.08 6.06 3.34
C ARG A 146 -17.28 5.65 1.89
N ARG A 147 -16.21 5.64 1.10
CA ARG A 147 -16.30 5.25 -0.31
C ARG A 147 -16.71 3.79 -0.48
N LEU A 148 -16.22 2.91 0.39
CA LEU A 148 -16.64 1.50 0.36
C LEU A 148 -18.12 1.34 0.71
N ALA A 149 -18.63 2.15 1.63
CA ALA A 149 -20.04 2.12 2.02
C ALA A 149 -20.98 2.63 0.91
N GLU A 150 -20.48 3.41 -0.02
CA GLU A 150 -21.23 3.92 -1.16
C GLU A 150 -21.34 2.93 -2.32
N ARG A 151 -20.67 1.76 -2.22
CA ARG A 151 -20.62 0.77 -3.29
C ARG A 151 -21.72 -0.27 -3.17
#